data_ac4a730e64fb395f4d6ce957d3f329d7
#
_entry.id   ac4a730e64fb395f4d6ce957d3f329d7
#
_cell.length_a   1.000
_cell.length_b   1.000
_cell.length_c   1.000
_cell.angle_alpha   90.00
_cell.angle_beta   90.00
_cell.angle_gamma   90.00
#
_symmetry.space_group_name_H-M   'P 1'
#
loop_
_entity.id
_entity.type
_entity.pdbx_description
1 polymer ?
#
loop_
_entity_poly.entity_id
_entity_poly.type
_entity_poly.pdbx_seq_one_letter_code
_entity_poly.pdbx_strand_id
1 'polypeptide(L)'
;MSEAHTELVGGRVMTLDSTNIGYHKERVLAWSRGERIAPIFMDVAFTRKCQAACHFCYAQSQASEGGEITWDHAQAFLEDAAEIGVLAMHYISDGESTMVPWYADAVELGARLGI
;
A
#
# COMPACT_ATOMS: atom_id res chain seq x y z
N MET A 1 25.50 12.25 -10.84
CA MET A 1 24.17 12.77 -10.46
C MET A 1 23.22 12.35 -11.57
N SER A 2 22.31 11.41 -11.33
CA SER A 2 21.34 11.02 -12.34
C SER A 2 20.31 12.16 -12.47
N GLU A 3 20.04 12.59 -13.69
CA GLU A 3 18.96 13.53 -13.95
C GLU A 3 17.64 12.90 -13.49
N ALA A 4 16.92 13.60 -12.62
CA ALA A 4 15.63 13.16 -12.17
C ALA A 4 14.66 13.11 -13.34
N HIS A 5 14.16 11.93 -13.68
CA HIS A 5 13.12 11.79 -14.69
C HIS A 5 11.79 12.31 -14.11
N THR A 6 11.33 13.42 -14.67
CA THR A 6 10.04 14.02 -14.30
C THR A 6 9.01 13.70 -15.38
N GLU A 7 7.95 13.02 -15.05
CA GLU A 7 6.87 12.67 -15.97
C GLU A 7 5.54 13.20 -15.47
N LEU A 8 4.68 13.66 -16.39
CA LEU A 8 3.32 14.10 -16.12
C LEU A 8 2.37 12.91 -16.25
N VAL A 9 1.90 12.39 -15.14
CA VAL A 9 0.91 11.32 -15.08
C VAL A 9 -0.38 11.86 -14.46
N GLY A 10 -1.47 11.84 -15.23
CA GLY A 10 -2.77 12.29 -14.74
C GLY A 10 -2.80 13.75 -14.25
N GLY A 11 -1.97 14.62 -14.85
CA GLY A 11 -1.86 16.03 -14.46
C GLY A 11 -1.02 16.30 -13.20
N ARG A 12 -0.39 15.27 -12.65
CA ARG A 12 0.56 15.39 -11.53
C ARG A 12 2.00 15.21 -12.04
N VAL A 13 2.88 16.04 -11.55
CA VAL A 13 4.32 15.87 -11.79
C VAL A 13 4.82 14.73 -10.90
N MET A 14 5.30 13.67 -11.52
CA MET A 14 5.95 12.55 -10.80
C MET A 14 7.45 12.60 -11.10
N THR A 15 8.25 12.53 -10.06
CA THR A 15 9.70 12.44 -10.18
C THR A 15 10.13 11.04 -9.72
N LEU A 16 10.76 10.31 -10.61
CA LEU A 16 11.23 8.95 -10.36
C LEU A 16 12.72 8.99 -9.98
N ASP A 17 13.02 9.54 -8.81
CA ASP A 17 14.40 9.68 -8.31
C ASP A 17 14.65 8.90 -7.00
N SER A 18 13.71 8.03 -6.64
CA SER A 18 13.74 7.27 -5.37
C SER A 18 13.68 8.13 -4.09
N THR A 19 13.40 9.42 -4.21
CA THR A 19 13.31 10.35 -3.07
C THR A 19 11.87 10.67 -2.68
N ASN A 20 10.98 9.66 -2.71
CA ASN A 20 9.57 9.81 -2.37
C ASN A 20 9.33 10.56 -1.04
N ILE A 21 10.23 10.40 -0.07
CA ILE A 21 10.20 11.14 1.20
C ILE A 21 10.28 12.65 0.98
N GLY A 22 11.00 13.11 -0.05
CA GLY A 22 11.16 14.52 -0.37
C GLY A 22 9.86 15.24 -0.72
N TYR A 23 8.84 14.53 -1.18
CA TYR A 23 7.51 15.10 -1.50
C TYR A 23 6.64 15.32 -0.27
N HIS A 24 6.99 14.68 0.86
CA HIS A 24 6.21 14.71 2.09
C HIS A 24 6.99 15.34 3.23
N LYS A 25 7.80 16.37 2.93
CA LYS A 25 8.73 17.01 3.87
C LYS A 25 8.07 17.44 5.17
N GLU A 26 6.88 18.01 5.10
CA GLU A 26 6.18 18.48 6.30
C GLU A 26 5.83 17.32 7.24
N ARG A 27 5.34 16.21 6.67
CA ARG A 27 5.02 15.00 7.45
C ARG A 27 6.29 14.37 8.05
N VAL A 28 7.38 14.32 7.27
CA VAL A 28 8.68 13.82 7.76
C VAL A 28 9.23 14.71 8.87
N LEU A 29 9.13 16.04 8.74
CA LEU A 29 9.54 16.99 9.78
C LEU A 29 8.67 16.86 11.04
N ALA A 30 7.36 16.68 10.90
CA ALA A 30 6.47 16.43 12.03
C ALA A 30 6.90 15.17 12.78
N TRP A 31 7.14 14.07 12.05
CA TRP A 31 7.65 12.83 12.65
C TRP A 31 9.01 13.03 13.35
N SER A 32 9.93 13.78 12.75
CA SER A 32 11.25 14.05 13.35
C SER A 32 11.17 14.85 14.66
N ARG A 33 10.08 15.61 14.86
CA ARG A 33 9.77 16.32 16.11
C ARG A 33 9.04 15.44 17.14
N GLY A 34 8.82 14.17 16.86
CA GLY A 34 8.10 13.24 17.71
C GLY A 34 6.58 13.34 17.63
N GLU A 35 6.03 14.02 16.63
CA GLU A 35 4.59 14.08 16.39
C GLU A 35 4.08 12.73 15.84
N ARG A 36 2.86 12.37 16.21
CA ARG A 36 2.20 11.21 15.60
C ARG A 36 1.73 11.59 14.21
N ILE A 37 2.19 10.84 13.23
CA ILE A 37 1.79 11.02 11.83
C ILE A 37 1.16 9.74 11.30
N ALA A 38 0.27 9.87 10.31
CA ALA A 38 -0.17 8.72 9.52
C ALA A 38 0.96 8.27 8.58
N PRO A 39 1.05 6.96 8.28
CA PRO A 39 1.90 6.49 7.20
C PRO A 39 1.55 7.19 5.88
N ILE A 40 2.56 7.46 5.06
CA ILE A 40 2.34 7.99 3.71
C ILE A 40 1.85 6.86 2.80
N PHE A 41 2.45 5.70 2.98
CA PHE A 41 2.26 4.50 2.16
C PHE A 41 2.16 3.28 3.07
N MET A 42 1.32 2.32 2.71
CA MET A 42 1.16 1.07 3.43
C MET A 42 1.16 -0.13 2.49
N ASP A 43 1.83 -1.21 2.90
CA ASP A 43 1.67 -2.53 2.33
C ASP A 43 0.56 -3.28 3.09
N VAL A 44 -0.38 -3.85 2.36
CA VAL A 44 -1.56 -4.52 2.93
C VAL A 44 -1.75 -5.90 2.33
N ALA A 45 -1.79 -6.90 3.19
CA ALA A 45 -2.05 -8.29 2.82
C ALA A 45 -3.52 -8.66 3.07
N PHE A 46 -4.25 -9.03 2.04
CA PHE A 46 -5.64 -9.48 2.16
C PHE A 46 -5.77 -10.96 2.47
N THR A 47 -4.82 -11.77 1.99
CA THR A 47 -4.85 -13.22 2.14
C THR A 47 -3.43 -13.79 2.13
N ARG A 48 -3.27 -14.96 2.73
CA ARG A 48 -2.05 -15.76 2.60
C ARG A 48 -2.20 -16.91 1.59
N LYS A 49 -3.36 -17.06 0.97
CA LYS A 49 -3.58 -18.03 -0.11
C LYS A 49 -2.84 -17.59 -1.36
N CYS A 50 -2.22 -18.55 -2.05
CA CYS A 50 -1.51 -18.31 -3.30
C CYS A 50 -1.60 -19.54 -4.18
N GLN A 51 -1.91 -19.35 -5.46
CA GLN A 51 -1.92 -20.39 -6.47
C GLN A 51 -0.56 -20.55 -7.18
N ALA A 52 0.37 -19.61 -6.95
CA ALA A 52 1.70 -19.63 -7.54
C ALA A 52 2.69 -20.43 -6.67
N ALA A 53 3.74 -20.95 -7.30
CA ALA A 53 4.83 -21.67 -6.64
C ALA A 53 6.18 -21.05 -7.02
N CYS A 54 6.33 -19.75 -6.79
CA CYS A 54 7.54 -19.02 -7.13
C CYS A 54 8.74 -19.55 -6.34
N HIS A 55 9.79 -19.96 -7.02
CA HIS A 55 10.97 -20.57 -6.37
C HIS A 55 11.73 -19.59 -5.44
N PHE A 56 11.56 -18.30 -5.62
CA PHE A 56 12.15 -17.24 -4.81
C PHE A 56 11.21 -16.71 -3.71
N CYS A 57 10.04 -17.32 -3.51
CA CYS A 57 9.04 -16.83 -2.59
C CYS A 57 9.46 -17.02 -1.13
N TYR A 58 9.66 -15.96 -0.40
CA TYR A 58 10.00 -16.00 1.02
C TYR A 58 8.85 -16.51 1.91
N ALA A 59 7.61 -16.34 1.46
CA ALA A 59 6.43 -16.78 2.21
C ALA A 59 6.37 -18.31 2.39
N GLN A 60 7.00 -19.07 1.49
CA GLN A 60 7.07 -20.53 1.62
C GLN A 60 7.89 -21.00 2.83
N SER A 61 8.80 -20.16 3.32
CA SER A 61 9.61 -20.45 4.51
C SER A 61 8.95 -20.01 5.82
N GLN A 62 7.85 -19.29 5.75
CA GLN A 62 7.10 -18.84 6.91
C GLN A 62 6.00 -19.84 7.22
N ALA A 63 5.96 -20.35 8.45
CA ALA A 63 4.86 -21.19 8.91
C ALA A 63 3.54 -20.39 8.80
N SER A 64 2.73 -20.74 7.83
CA SER A 64 1.52 -20.00 7.53
C SER A 64 0.27 -20.79 7.86
N GLU A 65 -0.18 -20.71 9.08
CA GLU A 65 -1.61 -20.85 9.35
C GLU A 65 -2.24 -19.48 9.04
N GLY A 66 -2.41 -19.20 7.74
CA GLY A 66 -2.81 -17.88 7.31
C GLY A 66 -4.29 -17.73 7.16
N GLY A 67 -4.81 -16.68 7.77
CA GLY A 67 -6.16 -16.22 7.55
C GLY A 67 -6.31 -15.40 6.26
N GLU A 68 -7.53 -15.16 5.92
CA GLU A 68 -7.99 -14.19 4.94
C GLU A 68 -8.85 -13.18 5.67
N ILE A 69 -8.65 -11.89 5.46
CA ILE A 69 -9.54 -10.89 6.04
C ILE A 69 -10.87 -10.88 5.28
N THR A 70 -11.94 -10.53 5.96
CA THR A 70 -13.25 -10.39 5.32
C THR A 70 -13.34 -9.08 4.57
N TRP A 71 -14.28 -8.98 3.64
CA TRP A 71 -14.56 -7.71 2.96
C TRP A 71 -14.90 -6.59 3.93
N ASP A 72 -15.72 -6.86 4.93
CA ASP A 72 -16.13 -5.84 5.92
C ASP A 72 -14.91 -5.26 6.67
N HIS A 73 -13.95 -6.12 7.04
CA HIS A 73 -12.72 -5.65 7.67
C HIS A 73 -11.82 -4.88 6.71
N ALA A 74 -11.72 -5.33 5.45
CA ALA A 74 -10.94 -4.62 4.44
C ALA A 74 -11.52 -3.24 4.15
N GLN A 75 -12.84 -3.14 4.04
CA GLN A 75 -13.55 -1.88 3.83
C GLN A 75 -13.30 -0.92 5.00
N ALA A 76 -13.57 -1.35 6.22
CA ALA A 76 -13.35 -0.52 7.40
C ALA A 76 -11.89 -0.05 7.50
N PHE A 77 -10.93 -0.93 7.23
CA PHE A 77 -9.52 -0.59 7.22
C PHE A 77 -9.17 0.49 6.17
N LEU A 78 -9.71 0.39 4.96
CA LEU A 78 -9.48 1.37 3.90
C LEU A 78 -10.08 2.74 4.26
N GLU A 79 -11.29 2.74 4.82
CA GLU A 79 -11.97 3.95 5.30
C GLU A 79 -11.17 4.63 6.42
N ASP A 80 -10.73 3.87 7.43
CA ASP A 80 -9.89 4.36 8.54
C ASP A 80 -8.54 4.90 8.02
N ALA A 81 -7.91 4.18 7.10
CA ALA A 81 -6.64 4.60 6.51
C ALA A 81 -6.76 5.93 5.77
N ALA A 82 -7.83 6.12 5.01
CA ALA A 82 -8.12 7.38 4.33
C ALA A 82 -8.38 8.50 5.34
N GLU A 83 -9.16 8.24 6.39
CA GLU A 83 -9.49 9.22 7.43
C GLU A 83 -8.23 9.74 8.14
N ILE A 84 -7.30 8.85 8.48
CA ILE A 84 -6.04 9.27 9.12
C ILE A 84 -5.04 9.91 8.16
N GLY A 85 -5.29 9.86 6.84
CA GLY A 85 -4.48 10.54 5.83
C GLY A 85 -3.37 9.69 5.19
N VAL A 86 -3.54 8.38 5.07
CA VAL A 86 -2.74 7.52 4.20
C VAL A 86 -2.96 7.95 2.76
N LEU A 87 -1.89 8.03 1.97
CA LEU A 87 -1.93 8.57 0.61
C LEU A 87 -1.80 7.53 -0.48
N ALA A 88 -1.30 6.34 -0.15
CA ALA A 88 -1.15 5.26 -1.11
C ALA A 88 -1.13 3.91 -0.40
N MET A 89 -1.59 2.88 -1.10
CA MET A 89 -1.58 1.52 -0.63
C MET A 89 -1.05 0.57 -1.71
N HIS A 90 -0.32 -0.42 -1.29
CA HIS A 90 0.13 -1.51 -2.11
C HIS A 90 -0.52 -2.81 -1.61
N TYR A 91 -1.35 -3.40 -2.43
CA TYR A 91 -2.02 -4.66 -2.10
C TYR A 91 -1.09 -5.84 -2.37
N ILE A 92 -0.11 -5.98 -1.52
CA ILE A 92 0.89 -7.05 -1.57
C ILE A 92 0.69 -7.97 -0.37
N SER A 93 0.82 -9.25 -0.57
CA SER A 93 0.65 -10.21 0.51
C SER A 93 1.68 -11.34 0.47
N ASP A 94 1.73 -12.11 1.56
CA ASP A 94 2.42 -13.39 1.58
C ASP A 94 1.78 -14.43 0.66
N GLY A 95 0.57 -14.13 0.16
CA GLY A 95 -0.17 -14.86 -0.85
C GLY A 95 -0.32 -14.07 -2.13
N GLU A 96 -1.38 -14.33 -2.86
CA GLU A 96 -1.76 -13.61 -4.07
C GLU A 96 -3.07 -12.84 -3.80
N SER A 97 -2.95 -11.52 -3.69
CA SER A 97 -4.08 -10.65 -3.31
C SER A 97 -5.28 -10.76 -4.23
N THR A 98 -5.07 -11.08 -5.51
CA THR A 98 -6.17 -11.26 -6.47
C THR A 98 -7.01 -12.52 -6.24
N MET A 99 -6.60 -13.38 -5.30
CA MET A 99 -7.39 -14.56 -4.93
C MET A 99 -8.61 -14.23 -4.05
N VAL A 100 -8.64 -13.04 -3.42
CA VAL A 100 -9.85 -12.65 -2.71
C VAL A 100 -10.91 -12.19 -3.72
N PRO A 101 -12.17 -12.63 -3.60
CA PRO A 101 -13.20 -12.37 -4.62
C PRO A 101 -13.56 -10.89 -4.76
N TRP A 102 -13.32 -10.10 -3.71
CA TRP A 102 -13.60 -8.67 -3.64
C TRP A 102 -12.37 -7.78 -3.91
N TYR A 103 -11.29 -8.33 -4.49
CA TYR A 103 -10.07 -7.56 -4.77
C TYR A 103 -10.33 -6.29 -5.61
N ALA A 104 -11.13 -6.44 -6.68
CA ALA A 104 -11.48 -5.31 -7.53
C ALA A 104 -12.26 -4.23 -6.77
N ASP A 105 -13.18 -4.64 -5.89
CA ASP A 105 -13.97 -3.72 -5.06
C ASP A 105 -13.06 -2.95 -4.09
N ALA A 106 -12.03 -3.60 -3.54
CA ALA A 106 -11.05 -2.95 -2.67
C ALA A 106 -10.22 -1.88 -3.42
N VAL A 107 -9.78 -2.20 -4.64
CA VAL A 107 -9.05 -1.24 -5.49
C VAL A 107 -9.93 -0.04 -5.84
N GLU A 108 -11.19 -0.30 -6.22
CA GLU A 108 -12.15 0.75 -6.54
C GLU A 108 -12.45 1.64 -5.31
N LEU A 109 -12.65 1.02 -4.15
CA LEU A 109 -12.88 1.76 -2.91
C LEU A 109 -11.69 2.63 -2.54
N GLY A 110 -10.47 2.08 -2.58
CA GLY A 110 -9.23 2.85 -2.33
C GLY A 110 -9.12 4.06 -3.26
N ALA A 111 -9.36 3.87 -4.56
CA ALA A 111 -9.35 4.96 -5.53
C ALA A 111 -10.41 6.04 -5.24
N ARG A 112 -11.61 5.66 -4.82
CA ARG A 112 -12.67 6.61 -4.41
C ARG A 112 -12.31 7.38 -3.15
N LEU A 113 -11.60 6.75 -2.23
CA LEU A 113 -11.12 7.36 -0.98
C LEU A 113 -9.88 8.25 -1.18
N GLY A 114 -9.25 8.18 -2.35
CA GLY A 114 -8.07 8.96 -2.69
C GLY A 114 -6.74 8.34 -2.23
N ILE A 115 -6.74 7.03 -2.04
CA ILE A 115 -5.54 6.23 -1.67
C ILE A 115 -4.90 5.61 -2.92
#